data_96fee404a423445efb007bede52e62cb
#
_entry.id   96fee404a423445efb007bede52e62cb
#
_cell.length_a   1.000
_cell.length_b   1.000
_cell.length_c   1.000
_cell.angle_alpha   90.00
_cell.angle_beta   90.00
_cell.angle_gamma   90.00
#
_symmetry.space_group_name_H-M   'P 1'
#
loop_
_entity.id
_entity.type
_entity.pdbx_description
1 polymer ?
#
loop_
_entity_poly.entity_id
_entity_poly.type
_entity_poly.pdbx_seq_one_letter_code
_entity_poly.pdbx_strand_id
1 'polypeptide(L)'
;AEESLMRVTSDVKGFKVWLEQEVGAFVKLMRDYGQVKTEDQKNFTITDGDFRLQISCNRVKGFDERADLAAERLVSYLKNYMEQSEKGIDDPMYQLAMTLLERNQAGDLDYKSISKLYELEDKFNDAEYADIMLLFKESNVVQKNATNYYFWKRNKETGVWSRIEPSFCRL
;
A
#
# COMPACT_ATOMS: atom_id res chain seq x y z
N ALA A 1 -29.56 -13.88 14.31
CA ALA A 1 -28.38 -13.74 13.46
C ALA A 1 -27.63 -12.42 13.71
N GLU A 2 -28.30 -11.26 13.73
CA GLU A 2 -27.71 -9.94 13.95
C GLU A 2 -26.98 -9.84 15.29
N GLU A 3 -27.63 -10.18 16.39
CA GLU A 3 -27.03 -10.17 17.73
C GLU A 3 -25.77 -11.04 17.82
N SER A 4 -25.81 -12.24 17.21
CA SER A 4 -24.65 -13.13 17.17
C SER A 4 -23.50 -12.53 16.36
N LEU A 5 -23.80 -11.88 15.25
CA LEU A 5 -22.80 -11.19 14.43
C LEU A 5 -22.18 -10.01 15.16
N MET A 6 -23.02 -9.20 15.85
CA MET A 6 -22.55 -8.08 16.65
C MET A 6 -21.63 -8.52 17.78
N ARG A 7 -21.96 -9.64 18.47
CA ARG A 7 -21.12 -10.22 19.52
C ARG A 7 -19.77 -10.66 18.95
N VAL A 8 -19.75 -11.45 17.88
CA VAL A 8 -18.49 -11.90 17.23
C VAL A 8 -17.66 -10.70 16.78
N THR A 9 -18.29 -9.67 16.23
CA THR A 9 -17.58 -8.44 15.81
C THR A 9 -16.95 -7.73 17.00
N SER A 10 -17.67 -7.67 18.13
CA SER A 10 -17.15 -7.09 19.38
C SER A 10 -15.98 -7.90 19.93
N ASP A 11 -16.09 -9.23 19.93
CA ASP A 11 -15.02 -10.13 20.40
C ASP A 11 -13.77 -9.99 19.55
N VAL A 12 -13.91 -9.92 18.23
CA VAL A 12 -12.75 -9.70 17.30
C VAL A 12 -12.11 -8.35 17.56
N LYS A 13 -12.89 -7.28 17.77
CA LYS A 13 -12.36 -5.95 18.10
C LYS A 13 -11.61 -5.97 19.44
N GLY A 14 -12.19 -6.56 20.45
CA GLY A 14 -11.58 -6.70 21.77
C GLY A 14 -10.26 -7.49 21.71
N PHE A 15 -10.25 -8.61 20.98
CA PHE A 15 -9.05 -9.40 20.76
C PHE A 15 -7.96 -8.61 20.03
N LYS A 16 -8.33 -7.80 19.02
CA LYS A 16 -7.36 -6.96 18.31
C LYS A 16 -6.71 -5.94 19.24
N VAL A 17 -7.49 -5.24 20.05
CA VAL A 17 -6.98 -4.23 21.00
C VAL A 17 -6.03 -4.88 22.02
N TRP A 18 -6.43 -6.02 22.60
CA TRP A 18 -5.59 -6.78 23.51
C TRP A 18 -4.27 -7.20 22.82
N LEU A 19 -4.35 -7.76 21.63
CA LEU A 19 -3.16 -8.20 20.86
C LEU A 19 -2.20 -7.06 20.58
N GLU A 20 -2.71 -5.88 20.22
CA GLU A 20 -1.89 -4.69 19.97
C GLU A 20 -1.13 -4.23 21.22
N GLN A 21 -1.77 -4.33 22.40
CA GLN A 21 -1.16 -4.02 23.68
C GLN A 21 -0.05 -5.03 24.06
N GLU A 22 -0.33 -6.32 23.94
CA GLU A 22 0.64 -7.39 24.25
C GLU A 22 1.85 -7.35 23.31
N VAL A 23 1.61 -7.19 22.02
CA VAL A 23 2.68 -7.06 21.02
C VAL A 23 3.51 -5.80 21.28
N GLY A 24 2.87 -4.68 21.63
CA GLY A 24 3.57 -3.44 21.99
C GLY A 24 4.49 -3.61 23.20
N ALA A 25 4.01 -4.28 24.24
CA ALA A 25 4.80 -4.60 25.42
C ALA A 25 5.97 -5.53 25.11
N PHE A 26 5.73 -6.58 24.31
CA PHE A 26 6.76 -7.52 23.87
C PHE A 26 7.85 -6.84 23.04
N VAL A 27 7.48 -5.98 22.09
CA VAL A 27 8.44 -5.22 21.26
C VAL A 27 9.31 -4.32 22.11
N LYS A 28 8.74 -3.68 23.15
CA LYS A 28 9.50 -2.85 24.09
C LYS A 28 10.54 -3.70 24.83
N LEU A 29 10.16 -4.85 25.35
CA LEU A 29 11.09 -5.78 26.00
C LEU A 29 12.22 -6.23 25.05
N MET A 30 11.89 -6.57 23.80
CA MET A 30 12.87 -6.98 22.80
C MET A 30 13.88 -5.88 22.47
N ARG A 31 13.46 -4.63 22.47
CA ARG A 31 14.36 -3.47 22.32
C ARG A 31 15.30 -3.32 23.50
N ASP A 32 14.78 -3.42 24.71
CA ASP A 32 15.55 -3.30 25.94
C ASP A 32 16.64 -4.40 26.03
N TYR A 33 16.38 -5.59 25.47
CA TYR A 33 17.34 -6.67 25.37
C TYR A 33 18.27 -6.58 24.13
N GLY A 34 18.18 -5.51 23.33
CA GLY A 34 19.03 -5.32 22.14
C GLY A 34 18.80 -6.29 21.00
N GLN A 35 17.69 -7.03 20.99
CA GLN A 35 17.38 -8.01 19.95
C GLN A 35 16.69 -7.39 18.72
N VAL A 36 16.23 -6.16 18.79
CA VAL A 36 15.69 -5.40 17.65
C VAL A 36 16.81 -4.59 17.03
N LYS A 37 17.22 -4.96 15.83
CA LYS A 37 18.40 -4.39 15.15
C LYS A 37 18.26 -2.94 14.70
N THR A 38 17.03 -2.46 14.51
CA THR A 38 16.73 -1.08 14.08
C THR A 38 15.41 -0.59 14.70
N GLU A 39 15.30 0.72 14.96
CA GLU A 39 14.04 1.34 15.41
C GLU A 39 12.88 1.12 14.42
N ASP A 40 13.20 0.89 13.16
CA ASP A 40 12.25 0.67 12.07
C ASP A 40 11.84 -0.79 11.84
N GLN A 41 12.38 -1.74 12.62
CA GLN A 41 12.00 -3.15 12.46
C GLN A 41 10.56 -3.36 12.96
N LYS A 42 9.65 -3.52 12.00
CA LYS A 42 8.20 -3.67 12.26
C LYS A 42 7.66 -5.06 11.89
N ASN A 43 8.52 -5.92 11.30
CA ASN A 43 8.17 -7.28 10.91
C ASN A 43 8.92 -8.27 11.78
N PHE A 44 8.20 -9.14 12.49
CA PHE A 44 8.80 -10.19 13.30
C PHE A 44 7.85 -11.36 13.51
N THR A 45 8.43 -12.47 13.92
CA THR A 45 7.73 -13.72 14.21
C THR A 45 8.04 -14.13 15.63
N ILE A 46 7.01 -14.36 16.42
CA ILE A 46 7.08 -14.88 17.77
C ILE A 46 6.60 -16.33 17.71
N THR A 47 7.39 -17.26 18.27
CA THR A 47 7.01 -18.66 18.34
C THR A 47 7.10 -19.10 19.81
N ASP A 48 6.00 -19.64 20.32
CA ASP A 48 5.91 -20.22 21.64
C ASP A 48 5.28 -21.62 21.52
N GLY A 49 6.11 -22.65 21.73
CA GLY A 49 5.70 -24.05 21.57
C GLY A 49 5.12 -24.36 20.19
N ASP A 50 3.85 -24.74 20.17
CA ASP A 50 3.10 -25.09 18.96
C ASP A 50 2.29 -23.91 18.38
N PHE A 51 2.52 -22.70 18.88
CA PHE A 51 1.85 -21.47 18.41
C PHE A 51 2.86 -20.49 17.83
N ARG A 52 2.47 -19.83 16.74
CA ARG A 52 3.28 -18.80 16.08
C ARG A 52 2.43 -17.59 15.70
N LEU A 53 2.92 -16.43 16.07
CA LEU A 53 2.39 -15.13 15.66
C LEU A 53 3.41 -14.45 14.73
N GLN A 54 3.00 -14.15 13.52
CA GLN A 54 3.77 -13.33 12.59
C GLN A 54 3.12 -11.95 12.47
N ILE A 55 3.92 -10.93 12.68
CA ILE A 55 3.51 -9.53 12.56
C ILE A 55 4.14 -8.96 11.32
N SER A 56 3.33 -8.37 10.44
CA SER A 56 3.77 -7.72 9.21
C SER A 56 3.22 -6.31 9.15
N CYS A 57 4.10 -5.34 9.14
CA CYS A 57 3.73 -3.93 9.00
C CYS A 57 3.99 -3.48 7.58
N ASN A 58 2.92 -3.22 6.84
CA ASN A 58 2.99 -2.71 5.48
C ASN A 58 2.85 -1.19 5.50
N ARG A 59 3.74 -0.51 4.78
CA ARG A 59 3.61 0.92 4.50
C ARG A 59 2.69 1.07 3.28
N VAL A 60 1.50 1.61 3.51
CA VAL A 60 0.57 1.90 2.43
C VAL A 60 0.92 3.28 1.90
N LYS A 61 1.44 3.33 0.68
CA LYS A 61 1.71 4.57 -0.04
C LYS A 61 0.45 5.01 -0.79
N GLY A 62 0.33 6.31 -0.96
CA GLY A 62 -0.71 6.94 -1.76
C GLY A 62 -0.24 8.32 -2.18
N PHE A 63 -0.95 8.89 -3.13
CA PHE A 63 -0.70 10.25 -3.58
C PHE A 63 -1.25 11.26 -2.57
N ASP A 64 -0.52 12.35 -2.35
CA ASP A 64 -1.00 13.54 -1.65
C ASP A 64 -1.50 14.59 -2.68
N GLU A 65 -1.93 15.76 -2.19
CA GLU A 65 -2.47 16.85 -3.02
C GLU A 65 -1.53 17.35 -4.11
N ARG A 66 -0.23 17.11 -4.00
CA ARG A 66 0.77 17.46 -5.04
C ARG A 66 0.56 16.65 -6.31
N ALA A 67 -0.01 15.45 -6.22
CA ALA A 67 -0.34 14.65 -7.39
C ALA A 67 -1.45 15.29 -8.23
N ASP A 68 -2.40 15.98 -7.62
CA ASP A 68 -3.43 16.71 -8.34
C ASP A 68 -2.82 17.88 -9.13
N LEU A 69 -1.90 18.61 -8.50
CA LEU A 69 -1.14 19.66 -9.19
C LEU A 69 -0.30 19.09 -10.35
N ALA A 70 0.36 17.95 -10.14
CA ALA A 70 1.11 17.30 -11.20
C ALA A 70 0.21 16.86 -12.36
N ALA A 71 -0.99 16.35 -12.07
CA ALA A 71 -1.97 15.97 -13.10
C ALA A 71 -2.46 17.17 -13.91
N GLU A 72 -2.76 18.29 -13.26
CA GLU A 72 -3.17 19.53 -13.93
C GLU A 72 -2.04 20.06 -14.84
N ARG A 73 -0.81 20.10 -14.36
CA ARG A 73 0.35 20.49 -15.16
C ARG A 73 0.56 19.55 -16.35
N LEU A 74 0.41 18.23 -16.14
CA LEU A 74 0.55 17.27 -17.23
C LEU A 74 -0.54 17.44 -18.29
N VAL A 75 -1.79 17.66 -17.91
CA VAL A 75 -2.88 17.94 -18.87
C VAL A 75 -2.57 19.18 -19.69
N SER A 76 -2.05 20.24 -19.07
CA SER A 76 -1.67 21.48 -19.77
C SER A 76 -0.51 21.24 -20.74
N TYR A 77 0.52 20.51 -20.29
CA TYR A 77 1.65 20.10 -21.13
C TYR A 77 1.19 19.29 -22.35
N LEU A 78 0.34 18.27 -22.12
CA LEU A 78 -0.16 17.39 -23.18
C LEU A 78 -1.02 18.14 -24.22
N LYS A 79 -1.78 19.15 -23.79
CA LYS A 79 -2.53 20.03 -24.72
C LYS A 79 -1.57 20.80 -25.64
N ASN A 80 -0.52 21.39 -25.08
CA ASN A 80 0.50 22.11 -25.86
C ASN A 80 1.24 21.13 -26.81
N TYR A 81 1.57 19.94 -26.33
CA TYR A 81 2.17 18.89 -27.14
C TYR A 81 1.28 18.49 -28.33
N MET A 82 -0.01 18.27 -28.08
CA MET A 82 -1.01 17.94 -29.10
C MET A 82 -1.10 19.05 -30.17
N GLU A 83 -1.11 20.33 -29.78
CA GLU A 83 -1.19 21.47 -30.69
C GLU A 83 0.04 21.57 -31.62
N GLN A 84 1.20 21.07 -31.17
CA GLN A 84 2.44 21.03 -31.94
C GLN A 84 2.62 19.74 -32.74
N SER A 85 1.83 18.70 -32.43
CA SER A 85 1.89 17.41 -33.14
C SER A 85 1.16 17.49 -34.48
N GLU A 86 1.78 16.95 -35.53
CA GLU A 86 1.14 16.83 -36.85
C GLU A 86 -0.16 16.01 -36.82
N LYS A 87 -0.29 15.11 -35.84
CA LYS A 87 -1.45 14.22 -35.66
C LYS A 87 -2.53 14.81 -34.77
N GLY A 88 -2.23 15.89 -34.05
CA GLY A 88 -3.17 16.53 -33.15
C GLY A 88 -3.71 15.56 -32.12
N ILE A 89 -5.05 15.51 -31.97
CA ILE A 89 -5.75 14.66 -30.99
C ILE A 89 -5.55 13.15 -31.24
N ASP A 90 -5.21 12.77 -32.47
CA ASP A 90 -4.96 11.36 -32.87
C ASP A 90 -3.51 10.93 -32.60
N ASP A 91 -2.70 11.79 -31.96
CA ASP A 91 -1.35 11.42 -31.56
C ASP A 91 -1.37 10.30 -30.51
N PRO A 92 -0.73 9.14 -30.79
CA PRO A 92 -0.79 7.99 -29.86
C PRO A 92 -0.17 8.27 -28.50
N MET A 93 0.83 9.15 -28.40
CA MET A 93 1.46 9.51 -27.12
C MET A 93 0.51 10.37 -26.27
N TYR A 94 -0.17 11.32 -26.91
CA TYR A 94 -1.20 12.13 -26.26
C TYR A 94 -2.33 11.25 -25.70
N GLN A 95 -2.91 10.39 -26.54
CA GLN A 95 -4.01 9.50 -26.14
C GLN A 95 -3.60 8.55 -25.01
N LEU A 96 -2.40 7.94 -25.10
CA LEU A 96 -1.90 7.06 -24.05
C LEU A 96 -1.73 7.80 -22.73
N ALA A 97 -1.10 8.97 -22.74
CA ALA A 97 -0.88 9.75 -21.54
C ALA A 97 -2.19 10.22 -20.91
N MET A 98 -3.17 10.66 -21.69
CA MET A 98 -4.49 11.05 -21.19
C MET A 98 -5.24 9.86 -20.56
N THR A 99 -5.18 8.67 -21.17
CA THR A 99 -5.76 7.45 -20.61
C THR A 99 -5.14 7.06 -19.27
N LEU A 100 -3.81 7.23 -19.13
CA LEU A 100 -3.11 6.92 -17.89
C LEU A 100 -3.40 7.90 -16.75
N LEU A 101 -3.94 9.08 -17.05
CA LEU A 101 -4.40 10.08 -16.06
C LEU A 101 -5.84 9.88 -15.60
N GLU A 102 -6.56 8.92 -16.18
CA GLU A 102 -7.93 8.63 -15.76
C GLU A 102 -7.98 8.22 -14.28
N ARG A 103 -8.93 8.81 -13.57
CA ARG A 103 -9.15 8.52 -12.15
C ARG A 103 -10.02 7.27 -11.98
N ASN A 104 -9.79 6.56 -10.88
CA ASN A 104 -10.62 5.43 -10.50
C ASN A 104 -12.02 5.89 -10.03
N GLN A 105 -12.89 4.93 -9.70
CA GLN A 105 -14.26 5.21 -9.24
C GLN A 105 -14.32 6.04 -7.94
N ALA A 106 -13.27 6.03 -7.14
CA ALA A 106 -13.15 6.82 -5.92
C ALA A 106 -12.63 8.25 -6.18
N GLY A 107 -12.27 8.57 -7.43
CA GLY A 107 -11.71 9.86 -7.81
C GLY A 107 -10.19 9.96 -7.63
N ASP A 108 -9.53 8.86 -7.26
CA ASP A 108 -8.08 8.85 -7.02
C ASP A 108 -7.29 8.46 -8.27
N LEU A 109 -6.05 8.95 -8.35
CA LEU A 109 -5.09 8.51 -9.37
C LEU A 109 -4.58 7.10 -9.03
N ASP A 110 -4.54 6.22 -10.04
CA ASP A 110 -3.97 4.88 -9.88
C ASP A 110 -2.45 4.90 -10.02
N TYR A 111 -1.74 4.39 -8.99
CA TYR A 111 -0.29 4.36 -8.99
C TYR A 111 0.31 3.57 -10.18
N LYS A 112 -0.33 2.47 -10.59
CA LYS A 112 0.16 1.66 -11.72
C LYS A 112 0.06 2.41 -13.03
N SER A 113 -1.01 3.19 -13.21
CA SER A 113 -1.18 4.04 -14.39
C SER A 113 -0.16 5.17 -14.40
N ILE A 114 -0.01 5.88 -13.27
CA ILE A 114 0.98 6.95 -13.15
C ILE A 114 2.42 6.43 -13.32
N SER A 115 2.75 5.22 -12.82
CA SER A 115 4.09 4.66 -13.02
C SER A 115 4.45 4.40 -14.48
N LYS A 116 3.47 4.14 -15.34
CA LYS A 116 3.70 4.02 -16.79
C LYS A 116 4.01 5.35 -17.46
N LEU A 117 3.53 6.48 -16.89
CA LEU A 117 3.91 7.80 -17.39
C LEU A 117 5.42 8.06 -17.19
N TYR A 118 6.04 7.50 -16.13
CA TYR A 118 7.49 7.60 -15.94
C TYR A 118 8.27 6.91 -17.08
N GLU A 119 7.74 5.83 -17.63
CA GLU A 119 8.36 5.11 -18.76
C GLU A 119 8.29 5.90 -20.08
N LEU A 120 7.43 6.92 -20.14
CA LEU A 120 7.32 7.79 -21.31
C LEU A 120 8.29 8.98 -21.25
N GLU A 121 9.01 9.20 -20.15
CA GLU A 121 9.91 10.33 -19.95
C GLU A 121 10.97 10.40 -21.07
N ASP A 122 11.60 9.27 -21.41
CA ASP A 122 12.57 9.21 -22.49
C ASP A 122 11.98 9.47 -23.89
N LYS A 123 10.68 9.22 -24.06
CA LYS A 123 10.00 9.41 -25.35
C LYS A 123 9.59 10.84 -25.58
N PHE A 124 9.12 11.54 -24.54
CA PHE A 124 8.87 12.97 -24.61
C PHE A 124 10.18 13.76 -24.66
N ASN A 125 11.22 13.27 -23.96
CA ASN A 125 12.55 13.87 -23.89
C ASN A 125 12.51 15.39 -23.68
N ASP A 126 11.71 15.81 -22.72
CA ASP A 126 11.39 17.20 -22.44
C ASP A 126 11.55 17.48 -20.93
N ALA A 127 12.20 18.61 -20.61
CA ALA A 127 12.52 18.99 -19.24
C ALA A 127 11.25 19.30 -18.40
N GLU A 128 10.23 19.88 -19.03
CA GLU A 128 8.96 20.16 -18.34
C GLU A 128 8.24 18.86 -18.00
N TYR A 129 8.23 17.89 -18.93
CA TYR A 129 7.67 16.56 -18.65
C TYR A 129 8.42 15.87 -17.51
N ALA A 130 9.74 15.91 -17.50
CA ALA A 130 10.58 15.31 -16.44
C ALA A 130 10.29 15.95 -15.07
N ASP A 131 10.12 17.28 -14.99
CA ASP A 131 9.78 17.99 -13.77
C ASP A 131 8.39 17.59 -13.23
N ILE A 132 7.41 17.43 -14.11
CA ILE A 132 6.08 16.94 -13.75
C ILE A 132 6.16 15.49 -13.20
N MET A 133 6.95 14.62 -13.83
CA MET A 133 7.17 13.25 -13.36
C MET A 133 7.86 13.22 -11.99
N LEU A 134 8.79 14.13 -11.74
CA LEU A 134 9.43 14.28 -10.43
C LEU A 134 8.39 14.65 -9.37
N LEU A 135 7.50 15.59 -9.65
CA LEU A 135 6.43 15.99 -8.74
C LEU A 135 5.49 14.82 -8.41
N PHE A 136 5.11 13.97 -9.37
CA PHE A 136 4.38 12.73 -9.11
C PHE A 136 5.15 11.75 -8.21
N LYS A 137 6.46 11.57 -8.45
CA LYS A 137 7.32 10.70 -7.63
C LYS A 137 7.36 11.18 -6.17
N GLU A 138 7.52 12.47 -5.96
CA GLU A 138 7.58 13.10 -4.63
C GLU A 138 6.23 13.11 -3.90
N SER A 139 5.11 13.16 -4.63
CA SER A 139 3.75 13.11 -4.07
C SER A 139 3.34 11.72 -3.58
N ASN A 140 4.07 10.66 -3.96
CA ASN A 140 3.78 9.29 -3.56
C ASN A 140 4.38 8.98 -2.18
N VAL A 141 3.68 9.37 -1.14
CA VAL A 141 4.12 9.31 0.25
C VAL A 141 3.46 8.17 1.04
N VAL A 142 4.04 7.80 2.17
CA VAL A 142 3.44 6.84 3.09
C VAL A 142 2.26 7.50 3.80
N GLN A 143 1.04 7.08 3.43
CA GLN A 143 -0.20 7.63 3.99
C GLN A 143 -0.59 6.97 5.30
N LYS A 144 -0.37 5.67 5.42
CA LYS A 144 -0.66 4.91 6.63
C LYS A 144 0.21 3.66 6.74
N ASN A 145 0.37 3.20 7.98
CA ASN A 145 0.93 1.89 8.27
C ASN A 145 -0.21 0.92 8.57
N ALA A 146 -0.24 -0.22 7.89
CA ALA A 146 -1.16 -1.31 8.17
C ALA A 146 -0.39 -2.45 8.85
N THR A 147 -0.76 -2.77 10.09
CA THR A 147 -0.20 -3.92 10.79
C THR A 147 -1.12 -5.10 10.62
N ASN A 148 -0.59 -6.19 10.08
CA ASN A 148 -1.29 -7.45 9.89
C ASN A 148 -0.73 -8.48 10.87
N TYR A 149 -1.63 -9.29 11.43
CA TYR A 149 -1.32 -10.37 12.34
C TYR A 149 -1.71 -11.68 11.70
N TYR A 150 -0.77 -12.64 11.67
CA TYR A 150 -1.00 -13.97 11.13
C TYR A 150 -0.71 -14.99 12.22
N PHE A 151 -1.63 -15.92 12.42
CA PHE A 151 -1.57 -16.91 13.48
C PHE A 151 -1.39 -18.30 12.88
N TRP A 152 -0.56 -19.12 13.53
CA TRP A 152 -0.26 -20.45 13.09
C TRP A 152 -0.28 -21.40 14.28
N LYS A 153 -0.74 -22.62 14.04
CA LYS A 153 -0.69 -23.71 15.01
C LYS A 153 0.03 -24.89 14.39
N ARG A 154 0.92 -25.50 15.15
CA ARG A 154 1.62 -26.71 14.76
C ARG A 154 0.80 -27.92 15.17
N ASN A 155 0.63 -28.88 14.24
CA ASN A 155 0.10 -30.17 14.56
C ASN A 155 1.18 -30.97 15.29
N LYS A 156 0.88 -31.48 16.49
CA LYS A 156 1.85 -32.19 17.32
C LYS A 156 2.29 -33.53 16.74
N GLU A 157 1.43 -34.20 15.96
CA GLU A 157 1.70 -35.51 15.38
C GLU A 157 2.50 -35.40 14.10
N THR A 158 2.12 -34.48 13.21
CA THR A 158 2.73 -34.35 11.88
C THR A 158 3.84 -33.29 11.83
N GLY A 159 3.93 -32.41 12.83
CA GLY A 159 4.86 -31.28 12.84
C GLY A 159 4.51 -30.13 11.86
N VAL A 160 3.43 -30.27 11.12
CA VAL A 160 3.01 -29.29 10.08
C VAL A 160 2.37 -28.07 10.71
N TRP A 161 2.76 -26.89 10.24
CA TRP A 161 2.16 -25.62 10.64
C TRP A 161 0.93 -25.31 9.78
N SER A 162 -0.21 -25.08 10.42
CA SER A 162 -1.46 -24.67 9.79
C SER A 162 -1.83 -23.24 10.20
N ARG A 163 -2.28 -22.45 9.26
CA ARG A 163 -2.70 -21.06 9.53
C ARG A 163 -4.07 -21.05 10.19
N ILE A 164 -4.22 -20.23 11.22
CA ILE A 164 -5.50 -19.96 11.88
C ILE A 164 -6.01 -18.64 11.33
N GLU A 165 -7.14 -18.66 10.62
CA GLU A 165 -7.76 -17.46 10.07
C GLU A 165 -9.24 -17.43 10.50
N PRO A 166 -9.68 -16.35 11.17
CA PRO A 166 -11.10 -16.12 11.43
C PRO A 166 -11.77 -15.59 10.15
N SER A 167 -12.00 -16.48 9.19
CA SER A 167 -12.61 -16.14 7.90
C SER A 167 -13.72 -17.14 7.58
N PHE A 168 -14.91 -16.65 7.26
CA PHE A 168 -16.04 -17.50 6.85
C PHE A 168 -15.77 -18.33 5.60
N CYS A 169 -14.82 -17.94 4.77
CA CYS A 169 -14.44 -18.67 3.57
C CYS A 169 -13.51 -19.85 3.82
N ARG A 170 -13.01 -20.03 5.06
CA ARG A 170 -11.99 -21.02 5.41
C ARG A 170 -12.27 -21.79 6.70
N LEU A 171 -13.50 -21.66 7.23
CA LEU A 171 -13.98 -22.46 8.37
C LEU A 171 -14.61 -23.75 7.88
#